data_39de0ce9738828f0bf13a117e7fc40fa
#
_entry.id   39de0ce9738828f0bf13a117e7fc40fa
#
_cell.length_a   1.000
_cell.length_b   1.000
_cell.length_c   1.000
_cell.angle_alpha   90.00
_cell.angle_beta   90.00
_cell.angle_gamma   90.00
#
_symmetry.space_group_name_H-M   'P 1'
#
loop_
_entity.id
_entity.type
_entity.pdbx_description
1 polymer ?
#
loop_
_entity_poly.entity_id
_entity_poly.type
_entity_poly.pdbx_seq_one_letter_code
_entity_poly.pdbx_strand_id
1 'polypeptide(L)'
;MKYFSLNSPCVYIGLLIFIIILSQSRGLESKGLVSQNPFDLYQDKILFDVVRDGEKVGSHEATFSGDKNDFWVTTRFELEIKVLFIRAYAFKYFSKANWKNGVLNEISVIVDDDGEPFSLKGRKEAGEFLIESSKKK
;
A
#
# COMPACT_ATOMS: atom_id res chain seq x y z
N MET A 1 56.12 -20.92 -18.74
CA MET A 1 55.19 -19.93 -19.25
C MET A 1 54.37 -20.59 -20.37
N LYS A 2 53.10 -20.96 -20.11
CA LYS A 2 52.23 -21.59 -21.15
C LYS A 2 51.37 -20.46 -21.74
N TYR A 3 51.56 -20.19 -23.02
CA TYR A 3 50.71 -19.26 -23.76
C TYR A 3 49.37 -19.93 -24.08
N PHE A 4 48.27 -19.30 -23.68
CA PHE A 4 46.92 -19.78 -24.01
C PHE A 4 46.57 -19.25 -25.41
N SER A 5 46.47 -20.14 -26.41
CA SER A 5 46.08 -19.78 -27.77
C SER A 5 44.57 -19.64 -27.85
N LEU A 6 44.09 -18.44 -28.21
CA LEU A 6 42.68 -18.08 -28.39
C LEU A 6 42.03 -18.58 -29.70
N ASN A 7 42.69 -19.54 -30.43
CA ASN A 7 42.22 -20.02 -31.73
C ASN A 7 41.50 -21.37 -31.68
N SER A 8 40.80 -21.67 -30.60
CA SER A 8 39.96 -22.86 -30.52
C SER A 8 38.54 -22.58 -31.01
N PRO A 9 37.99 -23.33 -31.99
CA PRO A 9 36.61 -23.12 -32.46
C PRO A 9 35.56 -23.27 -31.36
N CYS A 10 35.86 -24.00 -30.29
CA CYS A 10 34.98 -24.12 -29.11
C CYS A 10 34.77 -22.81 -28.37
N VAL A 11 35.73 -21.86 -28.38
CA VAL A 11 35.60 -20.56 -27.70
C VAL A 11 34.60 -19.68 -28.43
N TYR A 12 34.58 -19.73 -29.77
CA TYR A 12 33.60 -18.96 -30.57
C TYR A 12 32.19 -19.50 -30.46
N ILE A 13 32.01 -20.82 -30.34
CA ILE A 13 30.69 -21.44 -30.14
C ILE A 13 30.14 -21.09 -28.77
N GLY A 14 30.97 -21.11 -27.72
CA GLY A 14 30.57 -20.69 -26.38
C GLY A 14 30.16 -19.21 -26.31
N LEU A 15 30.90 -18.32 -26.98
CA LEU A 15 30.61 -16.89 -27.04
C LEU A 15 29.31 -16.58 -27.81
N LEU A 16 29.07 -17.31 -28.92
CA LEU A 16 27.86 -17.19 -29.75
C LEU A 16 26.60 -17.64 -28.97
N ILE A 17 26.69 -18.73 -28.22
CA ILE A 17 25.60 -19.23 -27.38
C ILE A 17 25.30 -18.22 -26.23
N PHE A 18 26.35 -17.61 -25.63
CA PHE A 18 26.18 -16.62 -24.59
C PHE A 18 25.49 -15.34 -25.09
N ILE A 19 25.79 -14.90 -26.31
CA ILE A 19 25.15 -13.74 -26.95
C ILE A 19 23.67 -14.01 -27.27
N ILE A 20 23.34 -15.26 -27.69
CA ILE A 20 21.94 -15.63 -27.97
C ILE A 20 21.09 -15.68 -26.69
N ILE A 21 21.68 -16.10 -25.56
CA ILE A 21 20.97 -16.12 -24.27
C ILE A 21 20.70 -14.69 -23.76
N LEU A 22 21.62 -13.74 -23.98
CA LEU A 22 21.44 -12.34 -23.60
C LEU A 22 20.38 -11.59 -24.43
N SER A 23 20.10 -12.05 -25.66
CA SER A 23 19.10 -11.43 -26.52
C SER A 23 17.66 -11.84 -26.23
N GLN A 24 17.43 -12.79 -25.30
CA GLN A 24 16.09 -13.24 -24.89
C GLN A 24 15.59 -12.60 -23.58
N SER A 25 16.16 -11.49 -23.15
CA SER A 25 15.51 -10.62 -22.17
C SER A 25 14.26 -10.01 -22.81
N ARG A 26 13.20 -10.81 -22.98
CA ARG A 26 11.86 -10.31 -23.16
C ARG A 26 11.57 -9.46 -21.93
N GLY A 27 11.46 -8.15 -22.15
CA GLY A 27 11.00 -7.25 -21.12
C GLY A 27 9.75 -7.88 -20.48
N LEU A 28 9.79 -8.13 -19.19
CA LEU A 28 8.60 -8.31 -18.39
C LEU A 28 7.86 -6.98 -18.53
N GLU A 29 6.94 -6.92 -19.51
CA GLU A 29 5.90 -5.91 -19.47
C GLU A 29 5.23 -6.07 -18.12
N SER A 30 5.53 -5.19 -17.21
CA SER A 30 4.75 -4.96 -16.02
C SER A 30 3.35 -4.64 -16.56
N LYS A 31 2.46 -5.65 -16.56
CA LYS A 31 1.03 -5.39 -16.70
C LYS A 31 0.74 -4.37 -15.62
N GLY A 32 0.52 -3.11 -16.05
CA GLY A 32 0.17 -2.03 -15.14
C GLY A 32 -0.92 -2.58 -14.24
N LEU A 33 -0.76 -2.39 -12.94
CA LEU A 33 -1.79 -2.71 -11.96
C LEU A 33 -3.07 -2.05 -12.48
N VAL A 34 -3.97 -2.86 -13.04
CA VAL A 34 -5.31 -2.42 -13.38
C VAL A 34 -5.85 -1.93 -12.05
N SER A 35 -6.05 -0.62 -11.94
CA SER A 35 -6.69 -0.01 -10.77
C SER A 35 -8.06 -0.66 -10.63
N GLN A 36 -8.15 -1.66 -9.76
CA GLN A 36 -9.40 -2.36 -9.52
C GLN A 36 -10.28 -1.41 -8.70
N ASN A 37 -11.45 -1.12 -9.23
CA ASN A 37 -12.40 -0.28 -8.53
C ASN A 37 -12.92 -1.03 -7.29
N PRO A 38 -12.87 -0.44 -6.10
CA PRO A 38 -13.29 -1.11 -4.87
C PRO A 38 -14.76 -1.55 -4.90
N PHE A 39 -15.63 -0.86 -5.61
CA PHE A 39 -17.06 -1.24 -5.77
C PHE A 39 -17.27 -2.54 -6.55
N ASP A 40 -16.33 -2.89 -7.44
CA ASP A 40 -16.41 -4.13 -8.19
C ASP A 40 -15.93 -5.33 -7.34
N LEU A 41 -15.16 -5.09 -6.27
CA LEU A 41 -14.57 -6.12 -5.42
C LEU A 41 -15.29 -6.30 -4.08
N TYR A 42 -15.72 -5.21 -3.45
CA TYR A 42 -16.09 -5.22 -2.02
C TYR A 42 -17.47 -4.67 -1.73
N GLN A 43 -18.26 -4.35 -2.77
CA GLN A 43 -19.53 -3.64 -2.59
C GLN A 43 -19.29 -2.30 -1.87
N ASP A 44 -19.92 -2.11 -0.70
CA ASP A 44 -19.88 -0.86 0.07
C ASP A 44 -19.03 -0.92 1.34
N LYS A 45 -18.58 -2.14 1.75
CA LYS A 45 -17.92 -2.32 3.04
C LYS A 45 -16.98 -3.51 3.11
N ILE A 46 -15.87 -3.32 3.81
CA ILE A 46 -14.95 -4.37 4.25
C ILE A 46 -14.81 -4.29 5.77
N LEU A 47 -14.82 -5.44 6.44
CA LEU A 47 -14.64 -5.54 7.88
C LEU A 47 -13.67 -6.68 8.21
N PHE A 48 -12.66 -6.39 9.02
CA PHE A 48 -11.70 -7.35 9.54
C PHE A 48 -11.68 -7.30 11.07
N ASP A 49 -11.57 -8.45 11.69
CA ASP A 49 -11.24 -8.57 13.10
C ASP A 49 -9.71 -8.62 13.26
N VAL A 50 -9.20 -7.85 14.21
CA VAL A 50 -7.80 -7.93 14.62
C VAL A 50 -7.70 -8.92 15.76
N VAL A 51 -6.94 -9.98 15.54
CA VAL A 51 -6.82 -11.10 16.49
C VAL A 51 -5.37 -11.21 16.97
N ARG A 52 -5.17 -11.36 18.27
CA ARG A 52 -3.89 -11.65 18.91
C ARG A 52 -4.06 -12.85 19.86
N ASP A 53 -3.23 -13.86 19.68
CA ASP A 53 -3.25 -15.08 20.50
C ASP A 53 -4.62 -15.77 20.58
N GLY A 54 -5.40 -15.69 19.49
CA GLY A 54 -6.75 -16.24 19.37
C GLY A 54 -7.88 -15.36 19.91
N GLU A 55 -7.56 -14.22 20.52
CA GLU A 55 -8.54 -13.26 21.04
C GLU A 55 -8.70 -12.04 20.12
N LYS A 56 -9.94 -11.58 19.96
CA LYS A 56 -10.21 -10.33 19.22
C LYS A 56 -9.78 -9.14 20.08
N VAL A 57 -8.80 -8.39 19.58
CA VAL A 57 -8.24 -7.19 20.22
C VAL A 57 -8.61 -5.90 19.50
N GLY A 58 -9.29 -5.98 18.36
CA GLY A 58 -9.67 -4.80 17.61
C GLY A 58 -10.47 -5.11 16.35
N SER A 59 -10.70 -4.07 15.56
CA SER A 59 -11.36 -4.16 14.26
C SER A 59 -10.82 -3.15 13.26
N HIS A 60 -10.92 -3.48 11.98
CA HIS A 60 -10.62 -2.60 10.86
C HIS A 60 -11.80 -2.60 9.91
N GLU A 61 -12.41 -1.45 9.71
CA GLU A 61 -13.53 -1.24 8.82
C GLU A 61 -13.16 -0.24 7.73
N ALA A 62 -13.48 -0.55 6.47
CA ALA A 62 -13.46 0.40 5.37
C ALA A 62 -14.82 0.43 4.70
N THR A 63 -15.39 1.62 4.51
CA THR A 63 -16.65 1.84 3.80
C THR A 63 -16.41 2.69 2.56
N PHE A 64 -17.14 2.39 1.49
CA PHE A 64 -17.05 3.06 0.21
C PHE A 64 -18.39 3.75 -0.09
N SER A 65 -18.36 4.99 -0.57
CA SER A 65 -19.57 5.72 -0.94
C SER A 65 -19.31 6.65 -2.12
N GLY A 66 -20.25 6.73 -3.06
CA GLY A 66 -20.12 7.49 -4.30
C GLY A 66 -20.22 6.59 -5.53
N ASP A 67 -19.51 6.92 -6.58
CA ASP A 67 -19.45 6.16 -7.83
C ASP A 67 -18.02 5.81 -8.25
N LYS A 68 -17.87 5.10 -9.39
CA LYS A 68 -16.56 4.64 -9.88
C LYS A 68 -15.54 5.75 -10.14
N ASN A 69 -15.98 6.96 -10.39
CA ASN A 69 -15.12 8.08 -10.77
C ASN A 69 -14.93 9.09 -9.65
N ASP A 70 -15.89 9.17 -8.70
CA ASP A 70 -15.82 10.06 -7.55
C ASP A 70 -16.37 9.34 -6.31
N PHE A 71 -15.47 8.87 -5.45
CA PHE A 71 -15.87 8.12 -4.26
C PHE A 71 -15.07 8.49 -3.02
N TRP A 72 -15.68 8.23 -1.90
CA TRP A 72 -15.09 8.36 -0.58
C TRP A 72 -14.77 6.98 -0.02
N VAL A 73 -13.61 6.88 0.58
CA VAL A 73 -13.23 5.76 1.45
C VAL A 73 -13.15 6.28 2.87
N THR A 74 -13.99 5.73 3.74
CA THR A 74 -13.91 6.00 5.18
C THR A 74 -13.32 4.78 5.86
N THR A 75 -12.21 4.95 6.58
CA THR A 75 -11.52 3.86 7.28
C THR A 75 -11.57 4.13 8.78
N ARG A 76 -11.90 3.10 9.55
CA ARG A 76 -11.84 3.08 11.02
C ARG A 76 -11.05 1.85 11.45
N PHE A 77 -10.05 2.07 12.29
CA PHE A 77 -9.28 1.01 12.93
C PHE A 77 -9.23 1.28 14.42
N GLU A 78 -9.56 0.28 15.21
CA GLU A 78 -9.53 0.35 16.67
C GLU A 78 -8.82 -0.90 17.19
N LEU A 79 -7.90 -0.69 18.13
CA LEU A 79 -7.13 -1.73 18.79
C LEU A 79 -7.07 -1.43 20.29
N GLU A 80 -7.35 -2.43 21.13
CA GLU A 80 -7.16 -2.35 22.57
C GLU A 80 -6.47 -3.62 23.07
N ILE A 81 -5.32 -3.45 23.71
CA ILE A 81 -4.56 -4.53 24.32
C ILE A 81 -4.70 -4.45 25.84
N LYS A 82 -5.14 -5.56 26.44
CA LYS A 82 -5.24 -5.71 27.91
C LYS A 82 -4.22 -6.70 28.40
N VAL A 83 -3.66 -6.43 29.59
CA VAL A 83 -2.83 -7.35 30.33
C VAL A 83 -3.42 -7.46 31.74
N LEU A 84 -3.80 -8.66 32.17
CA LEU A 84 -4.45 -8.92 33.46
C LEU A 84 -5.66 -7.99 33.69
N PHE A 85 -6.52 -7.82 32.66
CA PHE A 85 -7.72 -6.96 32.66
C PHE A 85 -7.46 -5.45 32.69
N ILE A 86 -6.19 -5.03 32.71
CA ILE A 86 -5.81 -3.60 32.67
C ILE A 86 -5.49 -3.26 31.21
N ARG A 87 -6.01 -2.11 30.74
CA ARG A 87 -5.66 -1.59 29.42
C ARG A 87 -4.18 -1.21 29.43
N ALA A 88 -3.39 -1.93 28.62
CA ALA A 88 -1.97 -1.71 28.46
C ALA A 88 -1.66 -0.80 27.25
N TYR A 89 -2.54 -0.80 26.23
CA TYR A 89 -2.37 0.02 25.02
C TYR A 89 -3.69 0.17 24.30
N ALA A 90 -3.93 1.32 23.71
CA ALA A 90 -5.06 1.58 22.83
C ALA A 90 -4.62 2.39 21.62
N PHE A 91 -5.12 2.04 20.45
CA PHE A 91 -4.88 2.77 19.21
C PHE A 91 -6.17 2.97 18.45
N LYS A 92 -6.44 4.19 18.01
CA LYS A 92 -7.58 4.53 17.17
C LYS A 92 -7.12 5.30 15.96
N TYR A 93 -7.58 4.88 14.81
CA TYR A 93 -7.34 5.53 13.53
C TYR A 93 -8.66 5.77 12.83
N PHE A 94 -8.85 6.96 12.33
CA PHE A 94 -9.96 7.33 11.48
C PHE A 94 -9.42 8.09 10.27
N SER A 95 -9.85 7.71 9.07
CA SER A 95 -9.56 8.50 7.89
C SER A 95 -10.78 8.61 6.97
N LYS A 96 -10.83 9.70 6.22
CA LYS A 96 -11.78 9.92 5.15
C LYS A 96 -11.02 10.44 3.94
N ALA A 97 -11.05 9.71 2.82
CA ALA A 97 -10.32 10.01 1.61
C ALA A 97 -11.27 10.08 0.41
N ASN A 98 -11.15 11.13 -0.40
CA ASN A 98 -11.86 11.28 -1.66
C ASN A 98 -10.95 10.90 -2.83
N TRP A 99 -11.45 10.07 -3.72
CA TRP A 99 -10.78 9.62 -4.92
C TRP A 99 -11.57 10.05 -6.15
N LYS A 100 -10.88 10.74 -7.08
CA LYS A 100 -11.46 11.18 -8.36
C LYS A 100 -10.68 10.59 -9.51
N ASN A 101 -11.36 9.84 -10.38
CA ASN A 101 -10.76 9.18 -11.54
C ASN A 101 -9.50 8.36 -11.17
N GLY A 102 -9.55 7.62 -10.05
CA GLY A 102 -8.45 6.79 -9.55
C GLY A 102 -7.29 7.57 -8.91
N VAL A 103 -7.41 8.88 -8.74
CA VAL A 103 -6.40 9.75 -8.11
C VAL A 103 -6.91 10.26 -6.77
N LEU A 104 -6.06 10.21 -5.74
CA LEU A 104 -6.38 10.80 -4.43
C LEU A 104 -6.54 12.32 -4.59
N ASN A 105 -7.72 12.81 -4.23
CA ASN A 105 -8.08 14.23 -4.31
C ASN A 105 -7.95 14.92 -2.95
N GLU A 106 -8.41 14.26 -1.90
CA GLU A 106 -8.45 14.81 -0.54
C GLU A 106 -8.32 13.67 0.48
N ILE A 107 -7.68 13.93 1.62
CA ILE A 107 -7.61 13.02 2.75
C ILE A 107 -7.64 13.79 4.07
N SER A 108 -8.34 13.23 5.05
CA SER A 108 -8.28 13.65 6.44
C SER A 108 -8.02 12.42 7.30
N VAL A 109 -7.06 12.53 8.22
CA VAL A 109 -6.66 11.45 9.13
C VAL A 109 -6.67 11.99 10.56
N ILE A 110 -7.20 11.19 11.48
CA ILE A 110 -7.14 11.43 12.92
C ILE A 110 -6.65 10.13 13.56
N VAL A 111 -5.64 10.25 14.41
CA VAL A 111 -5.06 9.15 15.16
C VAL A 111 -5.07 9.50 16.65
N ASP A 112 -5.36 8.51 17.47
CA ASP A 112 -5.12 8.53 18.92
C ASP A 112 -4.22 7.31 19.23
N ASP A 113 -2.96 7.58 19.51
CA ASP A 113 -1.97 6.58 19.84
C ASP A 113 -1.75 6.59 21.36
N ASP A 114 -2.52 5.76 22.05
CA ASP A 114 -2.52 5.63 23.51
C ASP A 114 -2.69 6.97 24.27
N GLY A 115 -3.56 7.85 23.74
CA GLY A 115 -3.81 9.16 24.29
C GLY A 115 -2.96 10.28 23.65
N GLU A 116 -2.06 9.96 22.72
CA GLU A 116 -1.33 10.97 21.93
C GLU A 116 -2.07 11.25 20.61
N PRO A 117 -2.77 12.39 20.48
CA PRO A 117 -3.51 12.72 19.28
C PRO A 117 -2.59 13.23 18.16
N PHE A 118 -2.85 12.78 16.96
CA PHE A 118 -2.24 13.25 15.72
C PHE A 118 -3.31 13.49 14.67
N SER A 119 -3.15 14.50 13.83
CA SER A 119 -4.03 14.70 12.68
C SER A 119 -3.26 15.14 11.44
N LEU A 120 -3.79 14.74 10.27
CA LEU A 120 -3.25 15.09 8.97
C LEU A 120 -4.42 15.46 8.06
N LYS A 121 -4.23 16.49 7.24
CA LYS A 121 -5.12 16.82 6.12
C LYS A 121 -4.26 16.94 4.86
N GLY A 122 -4.75 16.39 3.77
CA GLY A 122 -4.11 16.51 2.47
C GLY A 122 -5.14 16.83 1.40
N ARG A 123 -4.76 17.64 0.41
CA ARG A 123 -5.61 17.96 -0.73
C ARG A 123 -4.78 18.19 -1.99
N LYS A 124 -5.36 17.87 -3.12
CA LYS A 124 -4.78 18.16 -4.41
C LYS A 124 -5.11 19.61 -4.80
N GLU A 125 -4.08 20.39 -5.12
CA GLU A 125 -4.21 21.79 -5.51
C GLU A 125 -3.16 22.10 -6.60
N ALA A 126 -3.59 22.69 -7.73
CA ALA A 126 -2.73 23.09 -8.85
C ALA A 126 -1.78 21.99 -9.38
N GLY A 127 -2.18 20.71 -9.28
CA GLY A 127 -1.38 19.55 -9.75
C GLY A 127 -0.48 18.95 -8.69
N GLU A 128 -0.31 19.59 -7.53
CA GLU A 128 0.44 19.12 -6.38
C GLU A 128 -0.49 18.58 -5.31
N PHE A 129 0.05 17.78 -4.39
CA PHE A 129 -0.69 17.30 -3.23
C PHE A 129 -0.12 17.96 -1.97
N LEU A 130 -0.88 18.90 -1.42
CA LEU A 130 -0.50 19.65 -0.23
C LEU A 130 -0.89 18.88 1.03
N ILE A 131 0.01 18.79 2.00
CA ILE A 131 -0.20 18.08 3.26
C ILE A 131 0.05 19.04 4.42
N GLU A 132 -0.92 19.08 5.33
CA GLU A 132 -0.84 19.77 6.61
C GLU A 132 -0.96 18.72 7.73
N SER A 133 -0.07 18.76 8.70
CA SER A 133 -0.12 17.86 9.85
C SER A 133 -0.01 18.64 11.16
N SER A 134 -0.74 18.21 12.19
CA SER A 134 -0.61 18.75 13.53
C SER A 134 -0.35 17.62 14.52
N LYS A 135 0.77 17.69 15.23
CA LYS A 135 1.00 16.91 16.44
C LYS A 135 0.70 17.85 17.61
N LYS A 136 -0.32 17.54 18.42
CA LYS A 136 -0.57 18.28 19.65
C LYS A 136 0.61 17.98 20.61
N LYS A 137 1.32 19.03 20.99
CA LYS A 137 2.36 18.94 22.03
C LYS A 137 1.71 18.73 23.39
#